data_31ca2768ccb283443c7940bb742b7afe
#
_entry.id   31ca2768ccb283443c7940bb742b7afe
#
_cell.length_a   1.000
_cell.length_b   1.000
_cell.length_c   1.000
_cell.angle_alpha   90.00
_cell.angle_beta   90.00
_cell.angle_gamma   90.00
#
_symmetry.space_group_name_H-M   'P 1'
#
loop_
_entity.id
_entity.type
_entity.pdbx_description
1 polymer ?
#
loop_
_entity_poly.entity_id
_entity_poly.type
_entity_poly.pdbx_seq_one_letter_code
_entity_poly.pdbx_strand_id
1 'polypeptide(L)'
;MRVFPMRTCSAGVFRRAGQVGRPCLLGYIDKCSAPCVGRVDAEHHRAIAEEFCDFMAGESARFVTRLTAQMRAASAALEFEQAARIRDDLGALNRVLERSAVVLPDATDADVFGLAEDELEVAVQVFHVRGGRVRGQRGWVAERDAESTAEVVAGLVQRFYGGQEPEDIPKEVLVPFLPEDHVVVASWLTDLRGSAVDLRVPR
;
A
#
# COMPACT_ATOMS: atom_id res chain seq x y z
N MET A 1 15.89 -5.23 -0.15
CA MET A 1 15.34 -4.73 -1.40
C MET A 1 16.28 -3.64 -1.91
N ARG A 2 16.78 -3.69 -3.17
CA ARG A 2 17.71 -2.66 -3.68
C ARG A 2 17.01 -1.39 -4.12
N VAL A 3 15.73 -1.51 -4.50
CA VAL A 3 14.93 -0.36 -5.01
C VAL A 3 14.75 0.73 -3.96
N PHE A 4 14.57 0.35 -2.69
CA PHE A 4 14.48 1.27 -1.57
C PHE A 4 15.54 0.90 -0.51
N PRO A 5 16.77 1.43 -0.62
CA PRO A 5 17.88 1.05 0.24
C PRO A 5 17.80 1.72 1.62
N MET A 6 16.72 1.46 2.33
CA MET A 6 16.48 1.99 3.67
C MET A 6 17.35 1.28 4.71
N ARG A 7 17.57 1.97 5.84
CA ARG A 7 18.20 1.40 7.00
C ARG A 7 17.26 0.41 7.70
N THR A 8 17.71 -0.83 7.89
CA THR A 8 16.99 -1.88 8.64
C THR A 8 17.78 -2.38 9.86
N CYS A 9 18.98 -1.84 10.10
CA CYS A 9 19.83 -2.25 11.21
C CYS A 9 19.39 -1.65 12.55
N SER A 10 19.77 -2.32 13.67
CA SER A 10 19.53 -1.80 15.02
C SER A 10 20.34 -0.52 15.29
N ALA A 11 19.93 0.25 16.30
CA ALA A 11 20.63 1.47 16.71
C ALA A 11 22.09 1.19 17.17
N GLY A 12 22.35 0.00 17.74
CA GLY A 12 23.70 -0.41 18.13
C GLY A 12 24.62 -0.60 16.94
N VAL A 13 24.15 -1.30 15.90
CA VAL A 13 24.91 -1.51 14.65
C VAL A 13 25.15 -0.17 13.95
N PHE A 14 24.14 0.71 13.91
CA PHE A 14 24.28 2.04 13.33
C PHE A 14 25.39 2.86 13.99
N ARG A 15 25.36 2.98 15.32
CA ARG A 15 26.38 3.72 16.09
C ARG A 15 27.79 3.13 15.88
N ARG A 16 27.93 1.80 15.96
CA ARG A 16 29.21 1.16 15.75
C ARG A 16 29.77 1.41 14.36
N ALA A 17 28.94 1.30 13.31
CA ALA A 17 29.37 1.57 11.94
C ALA A 17 29.84 3.03 11.77
N GLY A 18 29.16 3.99 12.37
CA GLY A 18 29.56 5.39 12.40
C GLY A 18 30.91 5.61 13.11
N GLN A 19 31.12 4.97 14.26
CA GLN A 19 32.37 5.07 15.02
C GLN A 19 33.58 4.45 14.26
N VAL A 20 33.36 3.34 13.57
CA VAL A 20 34.37 2.65 12.78
C VAL A 20 34.63 3.30 11.42
N GLY A 21 33.70 4.16 10.95
CA GLY A 21 33.75 4.78 9.62
C GLY A 21 33.56 3.79 8.47
N ARG A 22 32.97 2.62 8.75
CA ARG A 22 32.71 1.58 7.74
C ARG A 22 31.25 1.11 7.81
N PRO A 23 30.53 1.05 6.68
CA PRO A 23 29.18 0.54 6.68
C PRO A 23 29.13 -0.96 7.03
N CYS A 24 27.98 -1.44 7.48
CA CYS A 24 27.75 -2.88 7.62
C CYS A 24 27.58 -3.55 6.23
N LEU A 25 27.48 -4.89 6.22
CA LEU A 25 27.32 -5.67 4.99
C LEU A 25 26.21 -5.12 4.07
N LEU A 26 25.08 -4.67 4.62
CA LEU A 26 23.99 -4.14 3.82
C LEU A 26 24.37 -2.88 3.04
N GLY A 27 25.25 -2.03 3.61
CA GLY A 27 25.79 -0.87 2.90
C GLY A 27 26.83 -1.23 1.84
N TYR A 28 27.53 -2.35 1.99
CA TYR A 28 28.47 -2.83 0.96
C TYR A 28 27.78 -3.47 -0.24
N ILE A 29 26.63 -4.11 -0.03
CA ILE A 29 25.86 -4.79 -1.09
C ILE A 29 24.68 -3.94 -1.62
N ASP A 30 24.71 -2.63 -1.38
CA ASP A 30 23.74 -1.62 -1.82
C ASP A 30 22.27 -1.91 -1.41
N LYS A 31 22.09 -2.65 -0.31
CA LYS A 31 20.76 -2.86 0.32
C LYS A 31 20.41 -1.80 1.37
N CYS A 32 21.34 -0.91 1.67
CA CYS A 32 21.18 0.23 2.56
C CYS A 32 22.01 1.39 2.02
N SER A 33 21.45 2.58 2.01
CA SER A 33 22.11 3.82 1.59
C SER A 33 23.24 4.28 2.52
N ALA A 34 23.48 3.52 3.62
CA ALA A 34 24.57 3.72 4.60
C ALA A 34 24.63 5.13 5.21
N PRO A 35 23.53 5.65 5.77
CA PRO A 35 23.53 6.96 6.46
C PRO A 35 24.40 6.98 7.70
N CYS A 36 24.76 5.81 8.27
CA CYS A 36 25.66 5.68 9.42
C CYS A 36 27.07 6.17 9.17
N VAL A 37 27.53 6.20 7.92
CA VAL A 37 28.85 6.66 7.50
C VAL A 37 28.80 7.87 6.57
N GLY A 38 27.63 8.54 6.52
CA GLY A 38 27.45 9.78 5.77
C GLY A 38 27.41 9.63 4.25
N ARG A 39 27.14 8.43 3.71
CA ARG A 39 26.94 8.25 2.26
C ARG A 39 25.73 9.00 1.75
N VAL A 40 24.69 9.12 2.59
CA VAL A 40 23.54 9.97 2.41
C VAL A 40 23.25 10.71 3.71
N ASP A 41 22.72 11.91 3.62
CA ASP A 41 22.26 12.69 4.76
C ASP A 41 20.89 12.21 5.28
N ALA A 42 20.40 12.85 6.35
CA ALA A 42 19.14 12.47 6.98
C ALA A 42 17.93 12.78 6.08
N GLU A 43 18.00 13.84 5.28
CA GLU A 43 16.95 14.27 4.38
C GLU A 43 16.80 13.28 3.21
N HIS A 44 17.89 12.93 2.56
CA HIS A 44 17.91 11.91 1.51
C HIS A 44 17.42 10.54 2.02
N HIS A 45 17.84 10.15 3.23
CA HIS A 45 17.40 8.88 3.80
C HIS A 45 15.89 8.89 4.11
N ARG A 46 15.34 10.03 4.54
CA ARG A 46 13.91 10.21 4.76
C ARG A 46 13.15 10.12 3.44
N ALA A 47 13.61 10.79 2.39
CA ALA A 47 13.01 10.73 1.07
C ALA A 47 12.90 9.28 0.53
N ILE A 48 13.92 8.42 0.76
CA ILE A 48 13.87 7.00 0.41
C ILE A 48 12.75 6.27 1.19
N ALA A 49 12.55 6.61 2.46
CA ALA A 49 11.49 6.01 3.27
C ALA A 49 10.09 6.48 2.84
N GLU A 50 9.93 7.76 2.52
CA GLU A 50 8.70 8.34 1.98
C GLU A 50 8.35 7.70 0.62
N GLU A 51 9.32 7.57 -0.28
CA GLU A 51 9.14 6.84 -1.54
C GLU A 51 8.69 5.39 -1.34
N PHE A 52 9.21 4.71 -0.32
CA PHE A 52 8.74 3.37 0.01
C PHE A 52 7.29 3.37 0.52
N CYS A 53 6.91 4.34 1.35
CA CYS A 53 5.52 4.50 1.80
C CYS A 53 4.58 4.74 0.62
N ASP A 54 4.94 5.64 -0.30
CA ASP A 54 4.15 5.91 -1.51
C ASP A 54 4.00 4.66 -2.40
N PHE A 55 5.10 3.89 -2.55
CA PHE A 55 5.04 2.61 -3.26
C PHE A 55 4.10 1.62 -2.59
N MET A 56 4.13 1.53 -1.26
CA MET A 56 3.21 0.68 -0.49
C MET A 56 1.77 1.18 -0.54
N ALA A 57 1.55 2.50 -0.63
CA ALA A 57 0.24 3.11 -0.83
C ALA A 57 -0.35 2.87 -2.23
N GLY A 58 0.44 2.36 -3.19
CA GLY A 58 -0.06 1.97 -4.50
C GLY A 58 0.50 2.76 -5.68
N GLU A 59 1.26 3.82 -5.45
CA GLU A 59 1.83 4.66 -6.50
C GLU A 59 3.00 3.98 -7.26
N SER A 60 2.80 2.70 -7.61
CA SER A 60 3.87 1.90 -8.23
C SER A 60 4.24 2.35 -9.65
N ALA A 61 3.28 2.89 -10.41
CA ALA A 61 3.48 3.27 -11.81
C ALA A 61 4.59 4.32 -11.99
N ARG A 62 4.64 5.34 -11.11
CA ARG A 62 5.68 6.38 -11.18
C ARG A 62 7.09 5.82 -10.98
N PHE A 63 7.24 4.81 -10.11
CA PHE A 63 8.54 4.17 -9.85
C PHE A 63 9.00 3.33 -11.04
N VAL A 64 8.09 2.58 -11.67
CA VAL A 64 8.37 1.81 -12.88
C VAL A 64 8.78 2.75 -14.02
N THR A 65 8.06 3.85 -14.22
CA THR A 65 8.37 4.85 -15.25
C THR A 65 9.74 5.48 -15.00
N ARG A 66 10.05 5.90 -13.77
CA ARG A 66 11.32 6.50 -13.38
C ARG A 66 12.49 5.54 -13.59
N LEU A 67 12.39 4.31 -13.10
CA LEU A 67 13.45 3.29 -13.26
C LEU A 67 13.65 2.92 -14.74
N THR A 68 12.58 2.86 -15.52
CA THR A 68 12.68 2.62 -16.98
C THR A 68 13.43 3.74 -17.67
N ALA A 69 13.14 5.01 -17.33
CA ALA A 69 13.87 6.15 -17.87
C ALA A 69 15.36 6.14 -17.48
N GLN A 70 15.67 5.83 -16.22
CA GLN A 70 17.05 5.71 -15.73
C GLN A 70 17.81 4.57 -16.44
N MET A 71 17.18 3.41 -16.63
CA MET A 71 17.76 2.29 -17.36
C MET A 71 18.13 2.69 -18.82
N ARG A 72 17.22 3.38 -19.50
CA ARG A 72 17.45 3.86 -20.88
C ARG A 72 18.58 4.89 -20.93
N ALA A 73 18.61 5.83 -19.98
CA ALA A 73 19.67 6.83 -19.89
C ALA A 73 21.03 6.19 -19.65
N ALA A 74 21.16 5.25 -18.72
CA ALA A 74 22.38 4.51 -18.47
C ALA A 74 22.84 3.71 -19.73
N SER A 75 21.89 3.08 -20.42
CA SER A 75 22.19 2.37 -21.68
C SER A 75 22.69 3.32 -22.78
N ALA A 76 22.09 4.49 -22.91
CA ALA A 76 22.51 5.51 -23.88
C ALA A 76 23.90 6.09 -23.56
N ALA A 77 24.25 6.16 -22.25
CA ALA A 77 25.57 6.56 -21.78
C ALA A 77 26.61 5.42 -21.86
N LEU A 78 26.25 4.25 -22.42
CA LEU A 78 27.09 3.04 -22.48
C LEU A 78 27.47 2.45 -21.12
N GLU A 79 26.74 2.82 -20.04
CA GLU A 79 26.91 2.31 -18.67
C GLU A 79 26.13 0.99 -18.52
N PHE A 80 26.53 -0.04 -19.26
CA PHE A 80 25.76 -1.28 -19.39
C PHE A 80 25.56 -2.04 -18.07
N GLU A 81 26.53 -2.01 -17.17
CA GLU A 81 26.42 -2.64 -15.86
C GLU A 81 25.36 -1.96 -14.99
N GLN A 82 25.30 -0.63 -15.05
CA GLN A 82 24.28 0.12 -14.34
C GLN A 82 22.89 -0.11 -14.95
N ALA A 83 22.77 -0.10 -16.27
CA ALA A 83 21.52 -0.42 -16.98
C ALA A 83 21.05 -1.84 -16.63
N ALA A 84 21.94 -2.83 -16.56
CA ALA A 84 21.60 -4.20 -16.17
C ALA A 84 21.09 -4.30 -14.72
N ARG A 85 21.73 -3.58 -13.77
CA ARG A 85 21.25 -3.51 -12.38
C ARG A 85 19.85 -2.94 -12.28
N ILE A 86 19.58 -1.82 -12.98
CA ILE A 86 18.25 -1.19 -12.97
C ILE A 86 17.21 -2.10 -13.62
N ARG A 87 17.57 -2.81 -14.72
CA ARG A 87 16.69 -3.80 -15.33
C ARG A 87 16.32 -4.92 -14.35
N ASP A 88 17.27 -5.41 -13.59
CA ASP A 88 17.05 -6.48 -12.61
C ASP A 88 16.18 -5.99 -11.44
N ASP A 89 16.34 -4.74 -11.01
CA ASP A 89 15.50 -4.08 -10.01
C ASP A 89 14.06 -3.89 -10.54
N LEU A 90 13.87 -3.48 -11.80
CA LEU A 90 12.57 -3.41 -12.47
C LEU A 90 11.91 -4.81 -12.53
N GLY A 91 12.67 -5.84 -12.89
CA GLY A 91 12.16 -7.21 -12.89
C GLY A 91 11.71 -7.69 -11.51
N ALA A 92 12.46 -7.32 -10.46
CA ALA A 92 12.08 -7.65 -9.08
C ALA A 92 10.81 -6.88 -8.65
N LEU A 93 10.70 -5.61 -9.03
CA LEU A 93 9.54 -4.78 -8.75
C LEU A 93 8.27 -5.34 -9.44
N ASN A 94 8.36 -5.64 -10.74
CA ASN A 94 7.26 -6.20 -11.50
C ASN A 94 6.78 -7.54 -10.92
N ARG A 95 7.69 -8.45 -10.52
CA ARG A 95 7.30 -9.71 -9.85
C ARG A 95 6.53 -9.48 -8.54
N VAL A 96 6.84 -8.44 -7.79
CA VAL A 96 6.06 -8.08 -6.58
C VAL A 96 4.68 -7.56 -6.97
N LEU A 97 4.60 -6.76 -8.03
CA LEU A 97 3.35 -6.20 -8.54
C LEU A 97 2.45 -7.27 -9.19
N GLU A 98 3.04 -8.24 -9.89
CA GLU A 98 2.34 -9.37 -10.54
C GLU A 98 1.72 -10.35 -9.53
N ARG A 99 2.26 -10.47 -8.33
CA ARG A 99 1.70 -11.31 -7.25
C ARG A 99 0.37 -10.79 -6.71
N SER A 100 -0.01 -9.55 -7.02
CA SER A 100 -1.37 -9.07 -6.79
C SER A 100 -2.28 -9.67 -7.88
N ALA A 101 -2.90 -10.82 -7.60
CA ALA A 101 -3.62 -11.66 -8.56
C ALA A 101 -4.86 -10.98 -9.20
N VAL A 102 -5.33 -9.86 -8.66
CA VAL A 102 -6.47 -9.12 -9.19
C VAL A 102 -6.00 -7.72 -9.59
N VAL A 103 -6.09 -7.42 -10.89
CA VAL A 103 -5.83 -6.10 -11.46
C VAL A 103 -7.17 -5.53 -11.96
N LEU A 104 -7.63 -4.49 -11.29
CA LEU A 104 -8.76 -3.68 -11.70
C LEU A 104 -8.27 -2.48 -12.53
N PRO A 105 -9.14 -1.70 -13.15
CA PRO A 105 -8.72 -0.47 -13.83
C PRO A 105 -7.79 0.39 -12.97
N ASP A 106 -6.76 0.99 -13.58
CA ASP A 106 -5.60 1.60 -12.90
C ASP A 106 -5.93 2.68 -11.85
N ALA A 107 -7.09 3.30 -11.95
CA ALA A 107 -7.53 4.35 -11.03
C ALA A 107 -8.39 3.83 -9.86
N THR A 108 -8.67 2.51 -9.78
CA THR A 108 -9.55 1.95 -8.74
C THR A 108 -8.90 2.10 -7.36
N ASP A 109 -9.58 2.84 -6.50
CA ASP A 109 -9.25 3.05 -5.09
C ASP A 109 -10.50 2.70 -4.27
N ALA A 110 -10.58 1.44 -3.83
CA ALA A 110 -11.79 0.89 -3.24
C ALA A 110 -11.50 -0.11 -2.13
N ASP A 111 -12.42 -0.21 -1.18
CA ASP A 111 -12.53 -1.35 -0.28
C ASP A 111 -13.73 -2.20 -0.69
N VAL A 112 -13.50 -3.50 -0.86
CA VAL A 112 -14.52 -4.46 -1.30
C VAL A 112 -14.89 -5.36 -0.15
N PHE A 113 -16.13 -5.26 0.31
CA PHE A 113 -16.68 -6.09 1.37
C PHE A 113 -17.37 -7.32 0.78
N GLY A 114 -16.98 -8.50 1.24
CA GLY A 114 -17.69 -9.75 1.04
C GLY A 114 -18.25 -10.22 2.36
N LEU A 115 -19.47 -10.78 2.33
CA LEU A 115 -20.15 -11.33 3.50
C LEU A 115 -20.64 -12.75 3.19
N ALA A 116 -20.56 -13.59 4.23
CA ALA A 116 -21.26 -14.86 4.30
C ALA A 116 -21.90 -14.92 5.69
N GLU A 117 -23.18 -15.21 5.77
CA GLU A 117 -23.93 -15.16 7.02
C GLU A 117 -24.73 -16.44 7.24
N ASP A 118 -24.94 -16.78 8.52
CA ASP A 118 -25.92 -17.73 8.98
C ASP A 118 -26.89 -17.05 9.99
N GLU A 119 -27.59 -17.82 10.79
CA GLU A 119 -28.56 -17.29 11.76
C GLU A 119 -27.91 -16.53 12.93
N LEU A 120 -26.67 -16.82 13.28
CA LEU A 120 -25.99 -16.33 14.49
C LEU A 120 -24.78 -15.47 14.19
N GLU A 121 -24.08 -15.73 13.06
CA GLU A 121 -22.78 -15.13 12.75
C GLU A 121 -22.74 -14.58 11.34
N VAL A 122 -21.86 -13.60 11.16
CA VAL A 122 -21.49 -13.08 9.85
C VAL A 122 -19.97 -13.13 9.68
N ALA A 123 -19.51 -13.85 8.68
CA ALA A 123 -18.12 -13.83 8.24
C ALA A 123 -17.93 -12.67 7.26
N VAL A 124 -16.99 -11.81 7.55
CA VAL A 124 -16.69 -10.61 6.77
C VAL A 124 -15.30 -10.74 6.18
N GLN A 125 -15.17 -10.40 4.90
CA GLN A 125 -13.89 -10.28 4.21
C GLN A 125 -13.82 -8.93 3.53
N VAL A 126 -12.76 -8.15 3.80
CA VAL A 126 -12.49 -6.87 3.14
C VAL A 126 -11.22 -6.99 2.32
N PHE A 127 -11.28 -6.56 1.06
CA PHE A 127 -10.14 -6.43 0.19
C PHE A 127 -9.84 -4.95 -0.04
N HIS A 128 -8.62 -4.53 0.27
CA HIS A 128 -8.15 -3.16 0.04
C HIS A 128 -7.55 -3.06 -1.35
N VAL A 129 -8.20 -2.31 -2.23
CA VAL A 129 -7.75 -2.06 -3.59
C VAL A 129 -7.21 -0.63 -3.67
N ARG A 130 -5.96 -0.46 -4.06
CA ARG A 130 -5.32 0.84 -4.25
C ARG A 130 -4.57 0.84 -5.58
N GLY A 131 -4.87 1.82 -6.45
CA GLY A 131 -4.30 1.89 -7.80
C GLY A 131 -4.61 0.62 -8.63
N GLY A 132 -5.85 0.12 -8.55
CA GLY A 132 -6.30 -1.07 -9.28
C GLY A 132 -5.75 -2.41 -8.77
N ARG A 133 -4.99 -2.44 -7.67
CA ARG A 133 -4.38 -3.66 -7.15
C ARG A 133 -4.82 -3.96 -5.73
N VAL A 134 -5.09 -5.23 -5.43
CA VAL A 134 -5.33 -5.68 -4.04
C VAL A 134 -4.04 -5.53 -3.25
N ARG A 135 -4.04 -4.66 -2.24
CA ARG A 135 -2.90 -4.36 -1.38
C ARG A 135 -2.93 -5.10 -0.06
N GLY A 136 -4.10 -5.51 0.35
CA GLY A 136 -4.29 -6.26 1.58
C GLY A 136 -5.69 -6.83 1.66
N GLN A 137 -5.86 -7.69 2.64
CA GLN A 137 -7.16 -8.25 2.99
C GLN A 137 -7.26 -8.40 4.50
N ARG A 138 -8.48 -8.28 5.01
CA ARG A 138 -8.81 -8.52 6.41
C ARG A 138 -10.10 -9.32 6.51
N GLY A 139 -10.09 -10.39 7.29
CA GLY A 139 -11.27 -11.20 7.54
C GLY A 139 -11.49 -11.37 9.04
N TRP A 140 -12.75 -11.42 9.45
CA TRP A 140 -13.17 -11.72 10.81
C TRP A 140 -14.59 -12.28 10.80
N VAL A 141 -14.99 -12.85 11.93
CA VAL A 141 -16.37 -13.28 12.20
C VAL A 141 -16.93 -12.34 13.27
N ALA A 142 -18.17 -11.91 13.10
CA ALA A 142 -18.93 -11.11 14.05
C ALA A 142 -20.26 -11.78 14.35
N GLU A 143 -20.83 -11.49 15.52
CA GLU A 143 -22.20 -11.88 15.83
C GLU A 143 -23.17 -11.10 14.95
N ARG A 144 -24.23 -11.77 14.51
CA ARG A 144 -25.30 -11.15 13.73
C ARG A 144 -26.29 -10.51 14.71
N ASP A 145 -26.18 -9.19 14.87
CA ASP A 145 -26.94 -8.38 15.81
C ASP A 145 -28.07 -7.57 15.14
N ALA A 146 -28.40 -7.87 13.89
CA ALA A 146 -29.40 -7.16 13.11
C ALA A 146 -30.34 -8.13 12.36
N GLU A 147 -31.58 -7.69 12.10
CA GLU A 147 -32.61 -8.50 11.46
C GLU A 147 -32.36 -8.68 9.95
N SER A 148 -31.81 -7.67 9.29
CA SER A 148 -31.54 -7.70 7.85
C SER A 148 -30.06 -7.62 7.53
N THR A 149 -29.65 -8.25 6.42
CA THR A 149 -28.27 -8.16 5.89
C THR A 149 -27.89 -6.71 5.59
N ALA A 150 -28.83 -5.87 5.18
CA ALA A 150 -28.58 -4.45 4.91
C ALA A 150 -28.19 -3.67 6.18
N GLU A 151 -28.84 -3.95 7.32
CA GLU A 151 -28.48 -3.37 8.63
C GLU A 151 -27.14 -3.89 9.12
N VAL A 152 -26.86 -5.18 8.93
CA VAL A 152 -25.54 -5.76 9.22
C VAL A 152 -24.45 -5.01 8.45
N VAL A 153 -24.64 -4.75 7.16
CA VAL A 153 -23.70 -4.00 6.32
C VAL A 153 -23.49 -2.59 6.86
N ALA A 154 -24.54 -1.87 7.23
CA ALA A 154 -24.43 -0.52 7.80
C ALA A 154 -23.58 -0.50 9.08
N GLY A 155 -23.88 -1.40 10.03
CA GLY A 155 -23.14 -1.54 11.28
C GLY A 155 -21.68 -1.93 11.08
N LEU A 156 -21.41 -2.84 10.13
CA LEU A 156 -20.03 -3.25 9.77
C LEU A 156 -19.23 -2.10 9.18
N VAL A 157 -19.78 -1.33 8.24
CA VAL A 157 -19.13 -0.17 7.63
C VAL A 157 -18.82 0.89 8.69
N GLN A 158 -19.76 1.19 9.58
CA GLN A 158 -19.58 2.15 10.65
C GLN A 158 -18.47 1.70 11.64
N ARG A 159 -18.49 0.44 12.09
CA ARG A 159 -17.45 -0.10 12.99
C ARG A 159 -16.08 -0.15 12.31
N PHE A 160 -16.04 -0.46 11.01
CA PHE A 160 -14.79 -0.59 10.27
C PHE A 160 -14.09 0.75 10.07
N TYR A 161 -14.82 1.81 9.70
CA TYR A 161 -14.25 3.13 9.42
C TYR A 161 -14.25 4.10 10.61
N GLY A 162 -15.02 3.82 11.66
CA GLY A 162 -15.19 4.73 12.81
C GLY A 162 -13.92 5.01 13.64
N GLY A 163 -12.82 4.30 13.39
CA GLY A 163 -11.52 4.51 14.04
C GLY A 163 -10.36 4.60 13.07
N GLN A 164 -10.62 4.79 11.78
CA GLN A 164 -9.58 4.92 10.76
C GLN A 164 -9.19 6.39 10.53
N GLU A 165 -7.94 6.59 10.10
CA GLU A 165 -7.48 7.91 9.68
C GLU A 165 -8.12 8.28 8.32
N PRO A 166 -8.37 9.57 8.04
CA PRO A 166 -9.00 10.02 6.80
C PRO A 166 -8.31 9.53 5.52
N GLU A 167 -6.98 9.37 5.57
CA GLU A 167 -6.14 8.95 4.45
C GLU A 167 -6.31 7.47 4.09
N ASP A 168 -6.78 6.64 5.03
CA ASP A 168 -7.00 5.21 4.84
C ASP A 168 -8.36 4.90 4.19
N ILE A 169 -9.29 5.88 4.20
CA ILE A 169 -10.63 5.73 3.63
C ILE A 169 -10.55 5.86 2.10
N PRO A 170 -11.01 4.85 1.33
CA PRO A 170 -10.93 4.87 -0.13
C PRO A 170 -11.96 5.80 -0.79
N LYS A 171 -11.83 5.97 -2.11
CA LYS A 171 -12.82 6.70 -2.92
C LYS A 171 -14.13 5.93 -3.10
N GLU A 172 -14.05 4.61 -3.08
CA GLU A 172 -15.19 3.73 -3.29
C GLU A 172 -15.27 2.68 -2.17
N VAL A 173 -16.45 2.44 -1.66
CA VAL A 173 -16.77 1.34 -0.75
C VAL A 173 -17.79 0.44 -1.44
N LEU A 174 -17.36 -0.78 -1.78
CA LEU A 174 -18.18 -1.76 -2.47
C LEU A 174 -18.72 -2.76 -1.46
N VAL A 175 -20.04 -2.84 -1.36
CA VAL A 175 -20.74 -3.71 -0.41
C VAL A 175 -21.68 -4.66 -1.15
N PRO A 176 -21.95 -5.87 -0.63
CA PRO A 176 -22.84 -6.82 -1.30
C PRO A 176 -24.31 -6.36 -1.32
N PHE A 177 -24.72 -5.58 -0.31
CA PHE A 177 -26.06 -5.03 -0.19
C PHE A 177 -25.99 -3.58 0.28
N LEU A 178 -26.81 -2.69 -0.30
CA LEU A 178 -26.93 -1.31 0.15
C LEU A 178 -27.86 -1.22 1.36
N PRO A 179 -27.45 -0.57 2.46
CA PRO A 179 -28.33 -0.20 3.55
C PRO A 179 -29.48 0.73 3.05
N GLU A 180 -30.59 0.74 3.74
CA GLU A 180 -31.70 1.68 3.42
C GLU A 180 -31.23 3.14 3.56
N ASP A 181 -30.38 3.41 4.56
CA ASP A 181 -29.78 4.71 4.86
C ASP A 181 -28.41 4.93 4.15
N HIS A 182 -28.12 4.22 3.06
CA HIS A 182 -26.83 4.27 2.35
C HIS A 182 -26.38 5.70 1.99
N VAL A 183 -27.30 6.62 1.74
CA VAL A 183 -27.00 8.03 1.47
C VAL A 183 -26.39 8.70 2.71
N VAL A 184 -26.91 8.39 3.90
CA VAL A 184 -26.39 8.93 5.19
C VAL A 184 -25.03 8.33 5.48
N VAL A 185 -24.86 7.02 5.27
CA VAL A 185 -23.58 6.32 5.45
C VAL A 185 -22.52 6.86 4.49
N ALA A 186 -22.86 7.09 3.22
CA ALA A 186 -21.96 7.69 2.23
C ALA A 186 -21.55 9.14 2.59
N SER A 187 -22.51 9.94 3.09
CA SER A 187 -22.23 11.30 3.57
C SER A 187 -21.27 11.26 4.76
N TRP A 188 -21.50 10.38 5.73
CA TRP A 188 -20.65 10.21 6.89
C TRP A 188 -19.22 9.77 6.49
N LEU A 189 -19.05 8.82 5.55
CA LEU A 189 -17.76 8.44 5.02
C LEU A 189 -17.05 9.60 4.30
N THR A 190 -17.81 10.40 3.55
CA THR A 190 -17.31 11.62 2.88
C THR A 190 -16.79 12.64 3.89
N ASP A 191 -17.51 12.85 4.99
CA ASP A 191 -17.11 13.75 6.07
C ASP A 191 -15.83 13.25 6.78
N LEU A 192 -15.76 11.94 7.07
CA LEU A 192 -14.57 11.33 7.67
C LEU A 192 -13.34 11.45 6.76
N ARG A 193 -13.50 11.19 5.46
CA ARG A 193 -12.41 11.27 4.49
C ARG A 193 -12.02 12.70 4.13
N GLY A 194 -12.94 13.68 4.28
CA GLY A 194 -12.76 15.05 3.80
C GLY A 194 -12.87 15.21 2.28
N SER A 195 -13.35 14.19 1.57
CA SER A 195 -13.62 14.19 0.12
C SER A 195 -14.60 13.07 -0.24
N ALA A 196 -15.25 13.17 -1.42
CA ALA A 196 -16.31 12.29 -1.83
C ALA A 196 -15.96 10.79 -1.75
N VAL A 197 -16.88 10.01 -1.17
CA VAL A 197 -16.83 8.54 -1.10
C VAL A 197 -18.09 7.98 -1.75
N ASP A 198 -17.92 7.06 -2.69
CA ASP A 198 -19.02 6.35 -3.35
C ASP A 198 -19.29 5.00 -2.66
N LEU A 199 -20.46 4.86 -2.05
CA LEU A 199 -20.91 3.61 -1.44
C LEU A 199 -21.90 2.92 -2.40
N ARG A 200 -21.53 1.76 -2.94
CA ARG A 200 -22.33 1.07 -3.94
C ARG A 200 -22.17 -0.45 -3.94
N VAL A 201 -23.07 -1.13 -4.63
CA VAL A 201 -22.94 -2.56 -4.96
C VAL A 201 -22.07 -2.70 -6.22
N PRO A 202 -21.15 -3.68 -6.29
CA PRO A 202 -20.42 -4.01 -7.51
C PRO A 202 -21.38 -4.30 -8.67
N ARG A 203 -21.00 -3.83 -9.87
CA ARG A 203 -21.73 -4.17 -11.11
C ARG A 203 -21.25 -5.49 -11.67
#